data_138e084cc502c308a3e970f11590f657
#
_entry.id   138e084cc502c308a3e970f11590f657
#
_cell.length_a   1.000
_cell.length_b   1.000
_cell.length_c   1.000
_cell.angle_alpha   90.00
_cell.angle_beta   90.00
_cell.angle_gamma   90.00
#
_symmetry.space_group_name_H-M   'P 1'
#
loop_
_entity.id
_entity.type
_entity.pdbx_description
1 polymer ?
#
loop_
_entity_poly.entity_id
_entity_poly.type
_entity_poly.pdbx_seq_one_letter_code
_entity_poly.pdbx_strand_id
1 'polypeptide(L)'
;FCPDDSRSAWVRAKTECEVAEISYAKFREISATQPLMLFELSSQMARRLRDTTRKVGDLAFLDVTGRVARTLLDLCKEPDAMTHPDGMQIKITRQEIGRIVGCSREMVGRVLKTLEDQGLVSVKGKTMVVFGTR
;
A
#
# COMPACT_ATOMS: atom_id res chain seq x y z
N PHE A 1 -0.83 -19.45 -11.81
CA PHE A 1 -0.01 -19.33 -13.02
C PHE A 1 1.44 -19.76 -12.83
N CYS A 2 1.88 -20.08 -11.58
CA CYS A 2 3.20 -20.65 -11.32
C CYS A 2 3.14 -22.17 -11.50
N PRO A 3 4.19 -22.81 -12.05
CA PRO A 3 4.23 -24.26 -12.24
C PRO A 3 4.14 -25.06 -10.93
N ASP A 4 4.64 -24.49 -9.85
CA ASP A 4 4.55 -25.08 -8.51
C ASP A 4 3.27 -24.59 -7.83
N ASP A 5 2.27 -25.39 -7.69
CA ASP A 5 0.93 -25.08 -7.12
C ASP A 5 0.92 -24.44 -5.72
N SER A 6 2.10 -24.07 -5.19
CA SER A 6 2.24 -23.44 -3.88
C SER A 6 2.01 -21.93 -3.92
N ARG A 7 1.24 -21.42 -2.97
CA ARG A 7 1.03 -19.98 -2.78
C ARG A 7 2.18 -19.40 -1.97
N SER A 8 2.82 -18.35 -2.49
CA SER A 8 3.92 -17.65 -1.81
C SER A 8 3.47 -16.65 -0.72
N ALA A 9 2.16 -16.38 -0.64
CA ALA A 9 1.61 -15.42 0.31
C ALA A 9 0.19 -15.78 0.75
N TRP A 10 -0.16 -15.32 1.95
CA TRP A 10 -1.51 -15.40 2.50
C TRP A 10 -2.30 -14.15 2.12
N VAL A 11 -3.58 -14.36 1.75
CA VAL A 11 -4.56 -13.29 1.57
C VAL A 11 -5.63 -13.46 2.63
N ARG A 12 -5.92 -12.39 3.39
CA ARG A 12 -6.92 -12.38 4.46
C ARG A 12 -7.82 -11.16 4.30
N ALA A 13 -9.14 -11.39 4.37
CA ALA A 13 -10.10 -10.32 4.49
C ALA A 13 -9.92 -9.57 5.83
N LYS A 14 -9.86 -8.26 5.82
CA LYS A 14 -9.84 -7.39 7.00
C LYS A 14 -11.24 -7.02 7.48
N THR A 15 -12.16 -6.96 6.57
CA THR A 15 -13.58 -6.65 6.76
C THR A 15 -14.40 -7.66 6.01
N GLU A 16 -15.71 -7.63 6.16
CA GLU A 16 -16.63 -8.33 5.28
C GLU A 16 -16.38 -7.91 3.83
N CYS A 17 -16.27 -8.87 2.92
CA CYS A 17 -16.04 -8.61 1.51
C CYS A 17 -16.70 -9.70 0.64
N GLU A 18 -17.13 -9.31 -0.52
CA GLU A 18 -17.62 -10.21 -1.56
C GLU A 18 -16.47 -10.55 -2.50
N VAL A 19 -16.30 -11.83 -2.82
CA VAL A 19 -15.23 -12.32 -3.69
C VAL A 19 -15.81 -13.13 -4.85
N ALA A 20 -15.26 -12.94 -6.04
CA ALA A 20 -15.52 -13.79 -7.18
C ALA A 20 -14.39 -14.82 -7.34
N GLU A 21 -14.75 -16.08 -7.47
CA GLU A 21 -13.81 -17.18 -7.68
C GLU A 21 -13.90 -17.68 -9.12
N ILE A 22 -12.74 -17.91 -9.74
CA ILE A 22 -12.63 -18.53 -11.05
C ILE A 22 -11.54 -19.59 -11.04
N SER A 23 -11.83 -20.78 -11.58
CA SER A 23 -10.82 -21.82 -11.73
C SER A 23 -9.83 -21.49 -12.86
N TYR A 24 -8.60 -22.02 -12.78
CA TYR A 24 -7.60 -21.83 -13.85
C TYR A 24 -8.06 -22.39 -15.21
N ALA A 25 -8.79 -23.50 -15.21
CA ALA A 25 -9.34 -24.07 -16.43
C ALA A 25 -10.32 -23.10 -17.09
N LYS A 26 -11.26 -22.56 -16.31
CA LYS A 26 -12.24 -21.59 -16.80
C LYS A 26 -11.58 -20.26 -17.23
N PHE A 27 -10.56 -19.80 -16.51
CA PHE A 27 -9.80 -18.63 -16.90
C PHE A 27 -9.10 -18.82 -18.26
N ARG A 28 -8.49 -20.00 -18.51
CA ARG A 28 -7.86 -20.32 -19.80
C ARG A 28 -8.86 -20.33 -20.94
N GLU A 29 -10.03 -20.94 -20.74
CA GLU A 29 -11.11 -20.95 -21.72
C GLU A 29 -11.56 -19.54 -22.10
N ILE A 30 -11.81 -18.68 -21.10
CA ILE A 30 -12.26 -17.30 -21.33
C ILE A 30 -11.14 -16.48 -22.01
N SER A 31 -9.89 -16.61 -21.57
CA SER A 31 -8.78 -15.85 -22.15
C SER A 31 -8.48 -16.24 -23.60
N ALA A 32 -8.81 -17.45 -24.03
CA ALA A 32 -8.70 -17.85 -25.42
C ALA A 32 -9.70 -17.13 -26.33
N THR A 33 -10.88 -16.80 -25.79
CA THR A 33 -11.93 -16.08 -26.54
C THR A 33 -11.88 -14.55 -26.32
N GLN A 34 -11.30 -14.11 -25.21
CA GLN A 34 -11.19 -12.69 -24.83
C GLN A 34 -9.75 -12.33 -24.43
N PRO A 35 -8.82 -12.22 -25.40
CA PRO A 35 -7.40 -12.01 -25.13
C PRO A 35 -7.10 -10.66 -24.41
N LEU A 36 -8.02 -9.69 -24.48
CA LEU A 36 -7.89 -8.41 -23.74
C LEU A 36 -7.76 -8.62 -22.23
N MET A 37 -8.34 -9.68 -21.67
CA MET A 37 -8.16 -10.02 -20.26
C MET A 37 -6.70 -10.27 -19.87
N LEU A 38 -5.89 -10.82 -20.79
CA LEU A 38 -4.47 -11.04 -20.57
C LEU A 38 -3.70 -9.73 -20.53
N PHE A 39 -4.09 -8.73 -21.34
CA PHE A 39 -3.48 -7.40 -21.30
C PHE A 39 -3.80 -6.67 -19.99
N GLU A 40 -5.04 -6.78 -19.51
CA GLU A 40 -5.43 -6.21 -18.21
C GLU A 40 -4.66 -6.87 -17.06
N LEU A 41 -4.56 -8.19 -17.05
CA LEU A 41 -3.78 -8.93 -16.06
C LEU A 41 -2.29 -8.53 -16.12
N SER A 42 -1.72 -8.47 -17.32
CA SER A 42 -0.32 -8.05 -17.54
C SER A 42 -0.08 -6.62 -17.07
N SER A 43 -1.02 -5.71 -17.31
CA SER A 43 -0.96 -4.32 -16.84
C SER A 43 -0.94 -4.25 -15.30
N GLN A 44 -1.79 -5.05 -14.64
CA GLN A 44 -1.78 -5.14 -13.16
C GLN A 44 -0.46 -5.69 -12.63
N MET A 45 0.08 -6.74 -13.27
CA MET A 45 1.38 -7.32 -12.90
C MET A 45 2.51 -6.31 -13.09
N ALA A 46 2.52 -5.56 -14.19
CA ALA A 46 3.51 -4.52 -14.47
C ALA A 46 3.45 -3.38 -13.43
N ARG A 47 2.24 -2.97 -13.00
CA ARG A 47 2.08 -1.99 -11.91
C ARG A 47 2.64 -2.53 -10.60
N ARG A 48 2.28 -3.76 -10.20
CA ARG A 48 2.78 -4.40 -8.98
C ARG A 48 4.30 -4.54 -8.98
N LEU A 49 4.89 -4.93 -10.10
CA LEU A 49 6.35 -5.02 -10.26
C LEU A 49 7.01 -3.66 -10.08
N ARG A 50 6.49 -2.61 -10.70
CA ARG A 50 6.97 -1.23 -10.57
C ARG A 50 6.92 -0.76 -9.11
N ASP A 51 5.81 -1.00 -8.42
CA ASP A 51 5.65 -0.62 -7.01
C ASP A 51 6.60 -1.39 -6.10
N THR A 52 6.82 -2.68 -6.38
CA THR A 52 7.80 -3.50 -5.64
C THR A 52 9.22 -3.01 -5.88
N THR A 53 9.59 -2.73 -7.13
CA THR A 53 10.91 -2.17 -7.49
C THR A 53 11.16 -0.83 -6.82
N ARG A 54 10.14 0.04 -6.77
CA ARG A 54 10.22 1.31 -6.05
C ARG A 54 10.45 1.09 -4.56
N LYS A 55 9.73 0.18 -3.91
CA LYS A 55 9.92 -0.16 -2.49
C LYS A 55 11.33 -0.69 -2.20
N VAL A 56 11.88 -1.50 -3.08
CA VAL A 56 13.27 -1.97 -2.97
C VAL A 56 14.25 -0.79 -3.07
N GLY A 57 14.04 0.13 -4.01
CA GLY A 57 14.82 1.37 -4.11
C GLY A 57 14.71 2.23 -2.85
N ASP A 58 13.48 2.42 -2.33
CA ASP A 58 13.25 3.18 -1.09
C ASP A 58 13.98 2.55 0.11
N LEU A 59 14.04 1.22 0.20
CA LEU A 59 14.81 0.52 1.23
C LEU A 59 16.33 0.72 1.10
N ALA A 60 16.81 0.84 -0.13
CA ALA A 60 18.24 0.99 -0.41
C ALA A 60 18.74 2.45 -0.24
N PHE A 61 17.89 3.45 -0.56
CA PHE A 61 18.31 4.84 -0.69
C PHE A 61 17.64 5.81 0.31
N LEU A 62 16.53 5.43 0.94
CA LEU A 62 15.86 6.25 1.94
C LEU A 62 16.16 5.77 3.36
N ASP A 63 16.38 6.73 4.26
CA ASP A 63 16.38 6.47 5.69
C ASP A 63 14.97 6.11 6.20
N VAL A 64 14.85 5.76 7.46
CA VAL A 64 13.56 5.40 8.07
C VAL A 64 12.55 6.54 7.97
N THR A 65 13.01 7.78 8.14
CA THR A 65 12.16 8.98 8.06
C THR A 65 11.57 9.14 6.67
N GLY A 66 12.41 9.04 5.64
CA GLY A 66 11.99 9.12 4.25
C GLY A 66 11.01 8.00 3.87
N ARG A 67 11.22 6.76 4.35
CA ARG A 67 10.30 5.63 4.09
C ARG A 67 8.94 5.84 4.78
N VAL A 68 8.92 6.33 6.02
CA VAL A 68 7.66 6.67 6.71
C VAL A 68 6.92 7.77 5.97
N ALA A 69 7.59 8.88 5.62
CA ALA A 69 6.99 9.98 4.88
C ALA A 69 6.41 9.51 3.53
N ARG A 70 7.16 8.71 2.78
CA ARG A 70 6.70 8.11 1.51
C ARG A 70 5.45 7.26 1.72
N THR A 71 5.43 6.42 2.76
CA THR A 71 4.27 5.57 3.08
C THR A 71 3.04 6.42 3.39
N LEU A 72 3.18 7.52 4.15
CA LEU A 72 2.07 8.43 4.42
C LEU A 72 1.52 9.07 3.14
N LEU A 73 2.40 9.52 2.24
CA LEU A 73 2.01 10.09 0.94
C LEU A 73 1.32 9.06 0.03
N ASP A 74 1.77 7.81 0.03
CA ASP A 74 1.14 6.75 -0.75
C ASP A 74 -0.26 6.42 -0.19
N LEU A 75 -0.43 6.39 1.13
CA LEU A 75 -1.73 6.19 1.78
C LEU A 75 -2.72 7.33 1.50
N CYS A 76 -2.26 8.55 1.29
CA CYS A 76 -3.11 9.68 0.89
C CYS A 76 -3.74 9.50 -0.51
N LYS A 77 -3.20 8.59 -1.33
CA LYS A 77 -3.72 8.28 -2.67
C LYS A 77 -4.68 7.09 -2.69
N GLU A 78 -4.80 6.39 -1.56
CA GLU A 78 -5.72 5.25 -1.44
C GLU A 78 -7.17 5.72 -1.37
N PRO A 79 -8.13 4.91 -1.84
CA PRO A 79 -9.56 5.27 -1.82
C PRO A 79 -10.13 5.57 -0.44
N ASP A 80 -9.50 5.04 0.62
CA ASP A 80 -9.92 5.22 2.02
C ASP A 80 -9.45 6.56 2.62
N ALA A 81 -8.60 7.32 1.90
CA ALA A 81 -8.16 8.63 2.34
C ALA A 81 -9.29 9.65 2.18
N MET A 82 -9.44 10.53 3.17
CA MET A 82 -10.47 11.56 3.18
C MET A 82 -9.87 12.94 2.99
N THR A 83 -10.54 13.79 2.23
CA THR A 83 -10.16 15.19 2.09
C THR A 83 -10.28 15.92 3.44
N HIS A 84 -9.27 16.70 3.81
CA HIS A 84 -9.22 17.56 4.98
C HIS A 84 -8.90 19.00 4.53
N PRO A 85 -9.36 20.07 5.23
CA PRO A 85 -9.05 21.46 4.85
C PRO A 85 -7.56 21.73 4.62
N ASP A 86 -6.69 21.10 5.43
CA ASP A 86 -5.25 21.33 5.41
C ASP A 86 -4.47 20.27 4.61
N GLY A 87 -5.14 19.25 4.01
CA GLY A 87 -4.48 18.19 3.26
C GLY A 87 -5.32 16.93 3.14
N MET A 88 -4.73 15.75 3.39
CA MET A 88 -5.44 14.47 3.36
C MET A 88 -5.42 13.79 4.72
N GLN A 89 -6.57 13.26 5.12
CA GLN A 89 -6.71 12.50 6.36
C GLN A 89 -6.68 11.00 6.06
N ILE A 90 -5.84 10.28 6.77
CA ILE A 90 -5.71 8.82 6.71
C ILE A 90 -5.93 8.19 8.09
N LYS A 91 -6.34 6.92 8.10
CA LYS A 91 -6.54 6.12 9.33
C LYS A 91 -5.61 4.92 9.31
N ILE A 92 -4.52 4.97 10.08
CA ILE A 92 -3.55 3.88 10.17
C ILE A 92 -2.89 3.88 11.54
N THR A 93 -2.51 2.70 12.04
CA THR A 93 -1.77 2.57 13.30
C THR A 93 -0.26 2.64 13.07
N ARG A 94 0.48 3.08 14.10
CA ARG A 94 1.97 3.06 14.09
C ARG A 94 2.53 1.65 13.86
N GLN A 95 1.82 0.62 14.32
CA GLN A 95 2.22 -0.77 14.11
C GLN A 95 2.09 -1.19 12.64
N GLU A 96 1.01 -0.77 11.96
CA GLU A 96 0.82 -1.04 10.54
C GLU A 96 1.85 -0.29 9.69
N ILE A 97 2.13 0.98 9.99
CA ILE A 97 3.21 1.74 9.34
C ILE A 97 4.53 1.00 9.53
N GLY A 98 4.85 0.56 10.76
CA GLY A 98 6.08 -0.17 11.05
C GLY A 98 6.22 -1.46 10.24
N ARG A 99 5.13 -2.20 10.03
CA ARG A 99 5.12 -3.40 9.17
C ARG A 99 5.36 -3.07 7.70
N ILE A 100 4.78 -1.97 7.20
CA ILE A 100 4.96 -1.54 5.80
C ILE A 100 6.38 -1.08 5.55
N VAL A 101 6.95 -0.29 6.49
CA VAL A 101 8.26 0.35 6.38
C VAL A 101 9.42 -0.59 6.76
N GLY A 102 9.13 -1.66 7.51
CA GLY A 102 10.16 -2.57 8.04
C GLY A 102 10.91 -1.97 9.23
N CYS A 103 10.21 -1.34 10.19
CA CYS A 103 10.81 -0.82 11.42
C CYS A 103 9.88 -0.98 12.63
N SER A 104 10.39 -0.71 13.84
CA SER A 104 9.61 -0.87 15.06
C SER A 104 8.54 0.23 15.22
N ARG A 105 7.48 -0.07 15.98
CA ARG A 105 6.42 0.89 16.33
C ARG A 105 6.98 2.13 17.02
N GLU A 106 8.00 1.95 17.87
CA GLU A 106 8.66 3.02 18.61
C GLU A 106 9.42 3.95 17.66
N MET A 107 10.08 3.38 16.64
CA MET A 107 10.78 4.16 15.62
C MET A 107 9.78 4.98 14.79
N VAL A 108 8.66 4.37 14.36
CA VAL A 108 7.57 5.12 13.70
C VAL A 108 7.08 6.25 14.58
N GLY A 109 6.91 6.02 15.89
CA GLY A 109 6.49 7.06 16.84
C GLY A 109 7.44 8.26 16.89
N ARG A 110 8.76 8.00 16.90
CA ARG A 110 9.79 9.07 16.86
C ARG A 110 9.75 9.85 15.56
N VAL A 111 9.68 9.14 14.42
CA VAL A 111 9.61 9.79 13.11
C VAL A 111 8.35 10.63 12.97
N LEU A 112 7.18 10.11 13.36
CA LEU A 112 5.92 10.87 13.30
C LEU A 112 5.99 12.13 14.15
N LYS A 113 6.61 12.09 15.34
CA LYS A 113 6.82 13.27 16.17
C LYS A 113 7.72 14.29 15.46
N THR A 114 8.82 13.84 14.85
CA THR A 114 9.69 14.73 14.05
C THR A 114 8.95 15.41 12.92
N LEU A 115 8.12 14.65 12.18
CA LEU A 115 7.31 15.19 11.08
C LEU A 115 6.21 16.15 11.60
N GLU A 116 5.66 15.90 12.78
CA GLU A 116 4.68 16.76 13.44
C GLU A 116 5.32 18.05 13.91
N ASP A 117 6.52 17.99 14.52
CA ASP A 117 7.31 19.16 14.92
C ASP A 117 7.72 20.04 13.72
N GLN A 118 7.85 19.44 12.54
CA GLN A 118 8.10 20.15 11.27
C GLN A 118 6.82 20.70 10.60
N GLY A 119 5.66 20.46 11.18
CA GLY A 119 4.37 20.88 10.61
C GLY A 119 3.96 20.14 9.33
N LEU A 120 4.47 18.93 9.09
CA LEU A 120 4.16 18.12 7.91
C LEU A 120 2.98 17.19 8.12
N VAL A 121 2.74 16.78 9.37
CA VAL A 121 1.63 15.91 9.75
C VAL A 121 1.04 16.34 11.09
N SER A 122 -0.23 15.97 11.33
CA SER A 122 -0.84 16.01 12.66
C SER A 122 -1.33 14.61 13.02
N VAL A 123 -1.04 14.13 14.23
CA VAL A 123 -1.31 12.76 14.67
C VAL A 123 -2.26 12.75 15.86
N LYS A 124 -3.47 12.20 15.67
CA LYS A 124 -4.46 11.99 16.74
C LYS A 124 -4.84 10.50 16.81
N GLY A 125 -4.11 9.74 17.61
CA GLY A 125 -4.34 8.29 17.76
C GLY A 125 -4.05 7.52 16.48
N LYS A 126 -5.11 7.01 15.84
CA LYS A 126 -5.06 6.31 14.55
C LYS A 126 -5.28 7.25 13.35
N THR A 127 -5.78 8.45 13.60
CA THR A 127 -6.09 9.42 12.56
C THR A 127 -4.90 10.35 12.37
N MET A 128 -4.46 10.53 11.14
CA MET A 128 -3.36 11.40 10.78
C MET A 128 -3.79 12.31 9.64
N VAL A 129 -3.42 13.58 9.70
CA VAL A 129 -3.59 14.54 8.61
C VAL A 129 -2.20 14.83 8.04
N VAL A 130 -2.03 14.60 6.75
CA VAL A 130 -0.79 14.91 6.02
C VAL A 130 -1.02 16.22 5.28
N PHE A 131 -0.25 17.24 5.66
CA PHE A 131 -0.45 18.59 5.15
C PHE A 131 0.11 18.78 3.73
N GLY A 132 -0.48 19.72 2.99
CA GLY A 132 -0.03 20.07 1.63
C GLY A 132 -0.27 19.01 0.56
N THR A 133 -1.01 17.95 0.87
CA THR A 133 -1.42 16.92 -0.10
C THR A 133 -2.86 17.21 -0.55
N ARG A 134 -3.06 17.46 -1.84
CA ARG A 134 -4.37 17.58 -2.50
C ARG A 134 -4.38 16.76 -3.77
#